data_b6b7de8ae5250ca61224b85a32d01a0b
#
_entry.id   b6b7de8ae5250ca61224b85a32d01a0b
#
_cell.length_a   1.000
_cell.length_b   1.000
_cell.length_c   1.000
_cell.angle_alpha   90.00
_cell.angle_beta   90.00
_cell.angle_gamma   90.00
#
_symmetry.space_group_name_H-M   'P 1'
#
loop_
_entity.id
_entity.type
_entity.pdbx_description
1 polymer ?
#
loop_
_entity_poly.entity_id
_entity_poly.type
_entity_poly.pdbx_seq_one_letter_code
_entity_poly.pdbx_strand_id
1 'polypeptide(L)'
;MAKLRAGFIGAGSWATMAHLPAISKRDEVEIVAICRKGDDLLKKLANQYSAKVASEDYQDVIKQDLDIIVVSSPSGLHHEHSKAALNAGAHVLCEKPMTITSADAWDLVDTAKKNDRELLLSFGWNYQKMIQDMYLQLQKKGVGKLESMSIQMASQTRELLSNTGAYPDASPEQIPEQSTWTDPKVSGGGYGQAQLTHALGLAFRLYPARVKEAMAFMAAPLNAPVDLHDAVIYRFEGGGIGTMSGASAHLGANNNHHEVVVHVVGSEGQFIIDLNRSFVYIHYADGTTYQPNVAADAGHYIFFGPANALVDVALGDKSANMAPGDLGAITVDALELAYKSAASGAIAKR
;
A
#
# COMPACT_ATOMS: atom_id res chain seq x y z
N MET A 1 -25.57 9.70 -17.59
CA MET A 1 -24.16 10.03 -17.92
C MET A 1 -23.52 8.79 -18.51
N ALA A 2 -22.49 8.94 -19.37
CA ALA A 2 -21.72 7.79 -19.80
C ALA A 2 -21.01 7.16 -18.58
N LYS A 3 -20.86 5.85 -18.57
CA LYS A 3 -20.14 5.16 -17.50
C LYS A 3 -18.63 5.40 -17.64
N LEU A 4 -17.93 5.47 -16.50
CA LEU A 4 -16.47 5.42 -16.46
C LEU A 4 -15.98 4.07 -16.99
N ARG A 5 -14.93 4.09 -17.77
CA ARG A 5 -14.32 2.93 -18.43
C ARG A 5 -13.12 2.45 -17.62
N ALA A 6 -13.21 1.24 -17.07
CA ALA A 6 -12.20 0.67 -16.20
C ALA A 6 -11.36 -0.42 -16.88
N GLY A 7 -10.05 -0.42 -16.64
CA GLY A 7 -9.12 -1.45 -17.02
C GLY A 7 -8.36 -2.03 -15.84
N PHE A 8 -7.92 -3.29 -15.97
CA PHE A 8 -7.13 -3.99 -14.96
C PHE A 8 -5.88 -4.58 -15.59
N ILE A 9 -4.72 -4.25 -15.02
CA ILE A 9 -3.42 -4.81 -15.41
C ILE A 9 -2.89 -5.65 -14.25
N GLY A 10 -2.74 -6.96 -14.47
CA GLY A 10 -2.34 -7.90 -13.43
C GLY A 10 -3.52 -8.36 -12.56
N ALA A 11 -4.61 -8.83 -13.20
CA ALA A 11 -5.78 -9.36 -12.48
C ALA A 11 -5.47 -10.68 -11.75
N GLY A 12 -4.50 -10.65 -10.83
CA GLY A 12 -4.08 -11.74 -9.95
C GLY A 12 -4.96 -11.90 -8.72
N SER A 13 -4.41 -12.56 -7.68
CA SER A 13 -5.12 -12.90 -6.44
C SER A 13 -5.74 -11.67 -5.76
N TRP A 14 -4.97 -10.59 -5.61
CA TRP A 14 -5.46 -9.41 -4.91
C TRP A 14 -6.53 -8.66 -5.70
N ALA A 15 -6.35 -8.49 -7.01
CA ALA A 15 -7.36 -7.85 -7.85
C ALA A 15 -8.68 -8.62 -7.86
N THR A 16 -8.63 -9.96 -7.89
CA THR A 16 -9.83 -10.81 -7.89
C THR A 16 -10.55 -10.83 -6.53
N MET A 17 -9.80 -10.68 -5.44
CA MET A 17 -10.33 -10.66 -4.09
C MET A 17 -10.89 -9.29 -3.69
N ALA A 18 -10.26 -8.20 -4.13
CA ALA A 18 -10.55 -6.84 -3.66
C ALA A 18 -11.04 -5.90 -4.77
N HIS A 19 -10.23 -5.62 -5.78
CA HIS A 19 -10.47 -4.49 -6.69
C HIS A 19 -11.58 -4.74 -7.71
N LEU A 20 -11.58 -5.90 -8.37
CA LEU A 20 -12.63 -6.28 -9.33
C LEU A 20 -14.01 -6.31 -8.67
N PRO A 21 -14.21 -6.98 -7.50
CA PRO A 21 -15.48 -6.96 -6.79
C PRO A 21 -15.92 -5.56 -6.32
N ALA A 22 -14.99 -4.70 -5.93
CA ALA A 22 -15.31 -3.34 -5.50
C ALA A 22 -15.83 -2.50 -6.67
N ILE A 23 -15.08 -2.45 -7.77
CA ILE A 23 -15.41 -1.64 -8.94
C ILE A 23 -16.65 -2.17 -9.66
N SER A 24 -16.84 -3.49 -9.72
CA SER A 24 -18.02 -4.09 -10.37
C SER A 24 -19.35 -3.78 -9.69
N LYS A 25 -19.35 -3.34 -8.43
CA LYS A 25 -20.54 -2.93 -7.68
C LYS A 25 -20.90 -1.45 -7.88
N ARG A 26 -20.06 -0.70 -8.60
CA ARG A 26 -20.28 0.71 -8.88
C ARG A 26 -21.09 0.86 -10.17
N ASP A 27 -22.30 1.38 -10.07
CA ASP A 27 -23.21 1.56 -11.21
C ASP A 27 -22.64 2.54 -12.26
N GLU A 28 -21.76 3.43 -11.82
CA GLU A 28 -21.11 4.44 -12.64
C GLU A 28 -19.99 3.89 -13.53
N VAL A 29 -19.58 2.60 -13.36
CA VAL A 29 -18.42 2.03 -14.03
C VAL A 29 -18.80 0.87 -14.95
N GLU A 30 -18.09 0.73 -16.08
CA GLU A 30 -18.02 -0.50 -16.87
C GLU A 30 -16.58 -1.03 -16.88
N ILE A 31 -16.40 -2.33 -16.64
CA ILE A 31 -15.12 -2.99 -16.77
C ILE A 31 -14.92 -3.35 -18.25
N VAL A 32 -13.97 -2.67 -18.92
CA VAL A 32 -13.75 -2.78 -20.36
C VAL A 32 -12.70 -3.81 -20.69
N ALA A 33 -11.59 -3.83 -19.92
CA ALA A 33 -10.42 -4.63 -20.25
C ALA A 33 -9.78 -5.26 -19.01
N ILE A 34 -9.37 -6.51 -19.13
CA ILE A 34 -8.66 -7.26 -18.10
C ILE A 34 -7.40 -7.89 -18.69
N CYS A 35 -6.25 -7.65 -18.07
CA CYS A 35 -4.98 -8.30 -18.40
C CYS A 35 -4.49 -9.17 -17.24
N ARG A 36 -4.14 -10.42 -17.54
CA ARG A 36 -3.42 -11.32 -16.64
C ARG A 36 -2.79 -12.47 -17.43
N LYS A 37 -1.76 -13.08 -16.86
CA LYS A 37 -1.21 -14.35 -17.38
C LYS A 37 -2.12 -15.52 -17.01
N GLY A 38 -2.20 -16.51 -17.90
CA GLY A 38 -3.00 -17.74 -17.74
C GLY A 38 -4.41 -17.61 -18.33
N ASP A 39 -4.59 -18.25 -19.49
CA ASP A 39 -5.74 -18.12 -20.39
C ASP A 39 -7.09 -18.52 -19.76
N ASP A 40 -7.14 -19.64 -19.02
CA ASP A 40 -8.42 -20.13 -18.47
C ASP A 40 -9.04 -19.18 -17.44
N LEU A 41 -8.21 -18.68 -16.50
CA LEU A 41 -8.71 -17.76 -15.49
C LEU A 41 -8.96 -16.37 -16.07
N LEU A 42 -8.18 -15.97 -17.07
CA LEU A 42 -8.43 -14.72 -17.80
C LEU A 42 -9.81 -14.75 -18.46
N LYS A 43 -10.15 -15.81 -19.18
CA LYS A 43 -11.48 -16.01 -19.80
C LYS A 43 -12.60 -16.04 -18.77
N LYS A 44 -12.39 -16.75 -17.65
CA LYS A 44 -13.35 -16.80 -16.54
C LYS A 44 -13.66 -15.39 -16.01
N LEU A 45 -12.63 -14.58 -15.73
CA LEU A 45 -12.79 -13.22 -15.24
C LEU A 45 -13.45 -12.31 -16.29
N ALA A 46 -13.05 -12.38 -17.54
CA ALA A 46 -13.65 -11.60 -18.61
C ALA A 46 -15.16 -11.86 -18.74
N ASN A 47 -15.57 -13.12 -18.68
CA ASN A 47 -16.98 -13.50 -18.71
C ASN A 47 -17.72 -13.03 -17.45
N GLN A 48 -17.13 -13.21 -16.25
CA GLN A 48 -17.73 -12.84 -14.98
C GLN A 48 -18.01 -11.33 -14.89
N TYR A 49 -17.09 -10.51 -15.39
CA TYR A 49 -17.20 -9.05 -15.32
C TYR A 49 -17.62 -8.40 -16.65
N SER A 50 -18.00 -9.22 -17.65
CA SER A 50 -18.42 -8.76 -19.00
C SER A 50 -17.38 -7.86 -19.68
N ALA A 51 -16.09 -8.11 -19.43
CA ALA A 51 -15.02 -7.35 -20.05
C ALA A 51 -14.92 -7.66 -21.56
N LYS A 52 -14.85 -6.61 -22.37
CA LYS A 52 -14.80 -6.73 -23.84
C LYS A 52 -13.42 -7.17 -24.33
N VAL A 53 -12.37 -6.83 -23.59
CA VAL A 53 -10.97 -7.15 -23.89
C VAL A 53 -10.39 -8.01 -22.76
N ALA A 54 -9.86 -9.17 -23.15
CA ALA A 54 -9.13 -10.08 -22.28
C ALA A 54 -7.81 -10.42 -22.96
N SER A 55 -6.68 -10.05 -22.33
CA SER A 55 -5.37 -10.20 -22.94
C SER A 55 -4.30 -10.56 -21.90
N GLU A 56 -3.27 -11.27 -22.32
CA GLU A 56 -2.05 -11.47 -21.53
C GLU A 56 -1.05 -10.32 -21.70
N ASP A 57 -1.28 -9.44 -22.66
CA ASP A 57 -0.48 -8.25 -22.94
C ASP A 57 -1.19 -6.99 -22.39
N TYR A 58 -0.55 -6.30 -21.43
CA TYR A 58 -1.08 -5.08 -20.85
C TYR A 58 -1.25 -3.95 -21.88
N GLN A 59 -0.51 -3.95 -22.97
CA GLN A 59 -0.64 -2.97 -24.04
C GLN A 59 -2.04 -2.99 -24.68
N ASP A 60 -2.70 -4.14 -24.69
CA ASP A 60 -4.08 -4.22 -25.20
C ASP A 60 -5.10 -3.56 -24.27
N VAL A 61 -4.81 -3.50 -22.96
CA VAL A 61 -5.57 -2.67 -22.01
C VAL A 61 -5.32 -1.18 -22.26
N ILE A 62 -4.05 -0.80 -22.41
CA ILE A 62 -3.65 0.61 -22.63
C ILE A 62 -4.29 1.22 -23.90
N LYS A 63 -4.49 0.41 -24.95
CA LYS A 63 -5.14 0.85 -26.21
C LYS A 63 -6.62 1.18 -26.07
N GLN A 64 -7.23 0.88 -24.92
CA GLN A 64 -8.66 1.02 -24.72
C GLN A 64 -9.02 2.38 -24.19
N ASP A 65 -9.24 3.41 -24.60
CA ASP A 65 -9.66 4.70 -24.03
C ASP A 65 -10.34 4.51 -22.64
N LEU A 66 -9.55 4.55 -21.56
CA LEU A 66 -9.95 4.22 -20.20
C LEU A 66 -9.84 5.44 -19.27
N ASP A 67 -10.83 5.62 -18.41
CA ASP A 67 -10.84 6.68 -17.40
C ASP A 67 -10.01 6.28 -16.16
N ILE A 68 -10.06 4.99 -15.79
CA ILE A 68 -9.38 4.43 -14.62
C ILE A 68 -8.68 3.10 -14.96
N ILE A 69 -7.50 2.92 -14.40
CA ILE A 69 -6.76 1.65 -14.51
C ILE A 69 -6.27 1.22 -13.12
N VAL A 70 -6.53 -0.04 -12.78
CA VAL A 70 -5.95 -0.69 -11.59
C VAL A 70 -4.73 -1.49 -12.02
N VAL A 71 -3.58 -1.21 -11.41
CA VAL A 71 -2.31 -1.93 -11.62
C VAL A 71 -2.03 -2.78 -10.40
N SER A 72 -2.13 -4.09 -10.56
CA SER A 72 -1.90 -5.12 -9.53
C SER A 72 -1.07 -6.29 -10.05
N SER A 73 -0.19 -6.00 -10.98
CA SER A 73 0.87 -6.89 -11.48
C SER A 73 1.94 -7.16 -10.39
N PRO A 74 2.93 -8.03 -10.61
CA PRO A 74 4.07 -8.15 -9.70
C PRO A 74 4.80 -6.81 -9.51
N SER A 75 5.30 -6.55 -8.30
CA SER A 75 5.82 -5.22 -7.88
C SER A 75 6.89 -4.66 -8.81
N GLY A 76 7.76 -5.52 -9.37
CA GLY A 76 8.78 -5.11 -10.34
C GLY A 76 8.24 -4.55 -11.66
N LEU A 77 6.95 -4.75 -11.95
CA LEU A 77 6.28 -4.23 -13.15
C LEU A 77 5.37 -3.02 -12.87
N HIS A 78 5.21 -2.63 -11.60
CA HIS A 78 4.32 -1.52 -11.24
C HIS A 78 4.70 -0.21 -11.91
N HIS A 79 6.01 0.10 -11.98
CA HIS A 79 6.50 1.32 -12.63
C HIS A 79 6.09 1.36 -14.11
N GLU A 80 6.47 0.35 -14.88
CA GLU A 80 6.18 0.27 -16.32
C GLU A 80 4.67 0.38 -16.60
N HIS A 81 3.87 -0.42 -15.91
CA HIS A 81 2.44 -0.50 -16.13
C HIS A 81 1.69 0.76 -15.69
N SER A 82 2.05 1.31 -14.51
CA SER A 82 1.42 2.55 -14.03
C SER A 82 1.81 3.75 -14.89
N LYS A 83 3.07 3.82 -15.34
CA LYS A 83 3.52 4.89 -16.23
C LYS A 83 2.81 4.86 -17.57
N ALA A 84 2.62 3.68 -18.15
CA ALA A 84 1.87 3.50 -19.39
C ALA A 84 0.40 3.94 -19.21
N ALA A 85 -0.24 3.55 -18.10
CA ALA A 85 -1.61 3.90 -17.78
C ALA A 85 -1.79 5.43 -17.60
N LEU A 86 -0.91 6.07 -16.83
CA LEU A 86 -0.92 7.53 -16.63
C LEU A 86 -0.70 8.29 -17.95
N ASN A 87 0.23 7.83 -18.80
CA ASN A 87 0.48 8.43 -20.10
C ASN A 87 -0.67 8.22 -21.09
N ALA A 88 -1.46 7.17 -20.95
CA ALA A 88 -2.69 6.97 -21.71
C ALA A 88 -3.86 7.85 -21.22
N GLY A 89 -3.67 8.60 -20.14
CA GLY A 89 -4.66 9.56 -19.63
C GLY A 89 -5.62 8.98 -18.59
N ALA A 90 -5.37 7.80 -18.03
CA ALA A 90 -6.18 7.23 -16.96
C ALA A 90 -5.74 7.69 -15.57
N HIS A 91 -6.69 7.81 -14.62
CA HIS A 91 -6.36 7.79 -13.20
C HIS A 91 -5.94 6.38 -12.80
N VAL A 92 -4.95 6.25 -11.91
CA VAL A 92 -4.35 4.95 -11.60
C VAL A 92 -4.44 4.62 -10.11
N LEU A 93 -4.91 3.42 -9.80
CA LEU A 93 -4.67 2.76 -8.52
C LEU A 93 -3.53 1.76 -8.72
N CYS A 94 -2.40 2.01 -8.06
CA CYS A 94 -1.26 1.10 -8.05
C CYS A 94 -1.25 0.28 -6.76
N GLU A 95 -1.06 -1.03 -6.87
CA GLU A 95 -0.81 -1.88 -5.71
C GLU A 95 0.52 -1.53 -5.03
N LYS A 96 0.61 -1.91 -3.79
CA LYS A 96 1.81 -1.73 -2.96
C LYS A 96 2.75 -2.97 -3.05
N PRO A 97 4.04 -2.78 -2.86
CA PRO A 97 4.75 -1.51 -2.81
C PRO A 97 4.61 -0.76 -4.16
N MET A 98 4.62 0.57 -4.12
CA MET A 98 4.44 1.38 -5.33
C MET A 98 5.41 1.02 -6.44
N THR A 99 6.69 0.87 -6.08
CA THR A 99 7.79 0.42 -6.94
C THR A 99 8.87 -0.24 -6.09
N ILE A 100 9.89 -0.83 -6.72
CA ILE A 100 11.05 -1.39 -6.02
C ILE A 100 12.08 -0.29 -5.71
N THR A 101 12.19 0.73 -6.57
CA THR A 101 13.18 1.80 -6.42
C THR A 101 12.54 3.16 -6.19
N SER A 102 13.23 4.01 -5.44
CA SER A 102 12.83 5.39 -5.19
C SER A 102 12.77 6.21 -6.49
N ALA A 103 13.71 6.02 -7.40
CA ALA A 103 13.74 6.72 -8.68
C ALA A 103 12.46 6.45 -9.49
N ASP A 104 12.04 5.20 -9.58
CA ASP A 104 10.81 4.81 -10.27
C ASP A 104 9.55 5.36 -9.59
N ALA A 105 9.54 5.41 -8.25
CA ALA A 105 8.43 5.96 -7.50
C ALA A 105 8.23 7.47 -7.79
N TRP A 106 9.31 8.24 -7.74
CA TRP A 106 9.24 9.67 -8.04
C TRP A 106 8.95 9.96 -9.51
N ASP A 107 9.44 9.13 -10.45
CA ASP A 107 9.08 9.23 -11.87
C ASP A 107 7.57 9.01 -12.10
N LEU A 108 6.93 8.11 -11.36
CA LEU A 108 5.47 7.95 -11.41
C LEU A 108 4.72 9.17 -10.86
N VAL A 109 5.20 9.76 -9.77
CA VAL A 109 4.62 11.00 -9.20
C VAL A 109 4.68 12.12 -10.23
N ASP A 110 5.84 12.31 -10.88
CA ASP A 110 6.02 13.33 -11.89
C ASP A 110 5.20 13.06 -13.15
N THR A 111 5.09 11.78 -13.55
CA THR A 111 4.25 11.35 -14.68
C THR A 111 2.76 11.64 -14.41
N ALA A 112 2.27 11.36 -13.21
CA ALA A 112 0.90 11.65 -12.80
C ALA A 112 0.60 13.17 -12.87
N LYS A 113 1.49 13.97 -12.28
CA LYS A 113 1.40 15.46 -12.32
C LYS A 113 1.41 15.99 -13.74
N LYS A 114 2.35 15.53 -14.58
CA LYS A 114 2.48 15.95 -15.98
C LYS A 114 1.22 15.70 -16.80
N ASN A 115 0.52 14.61 -16.53
CA ASN A 115 -0.69 14.22 -17.25
C ASN A 115 -1.98 14.74 -16.60
N ASP A 116 -1.90 15.49 -15.49
CA ASP A 116 -3.06 15.89 -14.66
C ASP A 116 -3.96 14.69 -14.30
N ARG A 117 -3.31 13.64 -13.80
CA ARG A 117 -4.00 12.41 -13.35
C ARG A 117 -3.64 12.11 -11.91
N GLU A 118 -4.59 11.51 -11.22
CA GLU A 118 -4.37 11.05 -9.84
C GLU A 118 -3.75 9.66 -9.86
N LEU A 119 -2.75 9.49 -9.00
CA LEU A 119 -2.12 8.21 -8.68
C LEU A 119 -2.44 7.88 -7.23
N LEU A 120 -3.13 6.78 -7.01
CA LEU A 120 -3.52 6.27 -5.70
C LEU A 120 -2.73 5.01 -5.38
N LEU A 121 -2.39 4.81 -4.11
CA LEU A 121 -1.79 3.58 -3.61
C LEU A 121 -2.81 2.75 -2.82
N SER A 122 -2.69 1.43 -2.91
CA SER A 122 -3.56 0.48 -2.22
C SER A 122 -3.18 0.33 -0.73
N PHE A 123 -3.19 1.43 0.02
CA PHE A 123 -2.98 1.46 1.48
C PHE A 123 -4.32 1.44 2.20
N GLY A 124 -4.95 0.27 2.29
CA GLY A 124 -6.34 0.13 2.75
C GLY A 124 -6.64 0.77 4.10
N TRP A 125 -5.71 0.77 5.06
CA TRP A 125 -5.93 1.42 6.36
C TRP A 125 -6.13 2.93 6.27
N ASN A 126 -5.53 3.60 5.28
CA ASN A 126 -5.70 5.05 5.11
C ASN A 126 -7.15 5.43 4.79
N TYR A 127 -7.95 4.48 4.29
CA TYR A 127 -9.35 4.67 3.94
C TYR A 127 -10.31 4.34 5.10
N GLN A 128 -9.81 3.91 6.27
CA GLN A 128 -10.60 3.72 7.48
C GLN A 128 -11.09 5.06 8.03
N LYS A 129 -12.37 5.09 8.41
CA LYS A 129 -12.96 6.32 8.94
C LYS A 129 -12.22 6.86 10.16
N MET A 130 -11.79 5.99 11.09
CA MET A 130 -11.06 6.45 12.26
C MET A 130 -9.71 7.09 11.90
N ILE A 131 -9.05 6.64 10.82
CA ILE A 131 -7.80 7.22 10.32
C ILE A 131 -8.06 8.55 9.62
N GLN A 132 -9.13 8.62 8.81
CA GLN A 132 -9.53 9.88 8.18
C GLN A 132 -9.91 10.95 9.21
N ASP A 133 -10.68 10.59 10.24
CA ASP A 133 -11.08 11.51 11.30
C ASP A 133 -9.85 12.00 12.08
N MET A 134 -8.91 11.09 12.40
CA MET A 134 -7.66 11.46 13.04
C MET A 134 -6.79 12.36 12.15
N TYR A 135 -6.68 12.06 10.87
CA TYR A 135 -5.98 12.91 9.91
C TYR A 135 -6.57 14.33 9.88
N LEU A 136 -7.89 14.46 9.80
CA LEU A 136 -8.57 15.75 9.83
C LEU A 136 -8.33 16.50 11.15
N GLN A 137 -8.27 15.78 12.27
CA GLN A 137 -7.93 16.38 13.57
C GLN A 137 -6.49 16.92 13.59
N LEU A 138 -5.53 16.15 13.07
CA LEU A 138 -4.12 16.56 12.96
C LEU A 138 -3.91 17.72 11.98
N GLN A 139 -4.74 17.83 10.94
CA GLN A 139 -4.73 18.99 10.02
C GLN A 139 -5.23 20.27 10.70
N LYS A 140 -6.18 20.16 11.65
CA LYS A 140 -6.68 21.32 12.42
C LYS A 140 -5.67 21.78 13.46
N LYS A 141 -5.02 20.82 14.14
CA LYS A 141 -4.04 21.05 15.19
C LYS A 141 -3.02 19.92 15.16
N GLY A 142 -1.83 20.21 14.65
CA GLY A 142 -0.73 19.26 14.57
C GLY A 142 -0.05 19.04 15.92
N VAL A 143 0.94 18.15 15.94
CA VAL A 143 1.77 17.86 17.12
C VAL A 143 3.15 18.55 17.08
N GLY A 144 3.32 19.50 16.17
CA GLY A 144 4.57 20.26 16.03
C GLY A 144 5.65 19.54 15.23
N LYS A 145 6.91 19.88 15.47
CA LYS A 145 8.08 19.28 14.78
C LYS A 145 8.31 17.86 15.28
N LEU A 146 8.60 16.93 14.35
CA LEU A 146 8.92 15.53 14.69
C LEU A 146 10.15 15.45 15.60
N GLU A 147 9.98 14.79 16.73
CA GLU A 147 11.05 14.43 17.66
C GLU A 147 11.32 12.93 17.64
N SER A 148 10.25 12.11 17.67
CA SER A 148 10.36 10.65 17.64
C SER A 148 9.17 10.01 16.90
N MET A 149 9.42 8.91 16.18
CA MET A 149 8.40 8.08 15.55
C MET A 149 8.72 6.60 15.80
N SER A 150 7.75 5.85 16.29
CA SER A 150 7.86 4.39 16.44
C SER A 150 6.77 3.72 15.61
N ILE A 151 7.16 2.77 14.77
CA ILE A 151 6.28 1.98 13.92
C ILE A 151 6.52 0.51 14.23
N GLN A 152 5.48 -0.22 14.54
CA GLN A 152 5.54 -1.66 14.78
C GLN A 152 4.44 -2.36 13.98
N MET A 153 4.79 -3.47 13.33
CA MET A 153 3.81 -4.30 12.64
C MET A 153 4.16 -5.77 12.77
N ALA A 154 3.15 -6.60 13.05
CA ALA A 154 3.23 -8.04 12.90
C ALA A 154 2.04 -8.53 12.09
N SER A 155 2.27 -9.48 11.17
CA SER A 155 1.21 -10.04 10.32
C SER A 155 1.49 -11.49 9.96
N GLN A 156 0.43 -12.21 9.61
CA GLN A 156 0.46 -13.66 9.36
C GLN A 156 0.94 -13.96 7.94
N THR A 157 2.22 -13.81 7.69
CA THR A 157 2.82 -14.01 6.36
C THR A 157 3.98 -15.00 6.37
N ARG A 158 4.24 -15.64 7.53
CA ARG A 158 5.41 -16.50 7.72
C ARG A 158 5.47 -17.65 6.72
N GLU A 159 4.38 -18.38 6.59
CA GLU A 159 4.30 -19.54 5.69
C GLU A 159 4.37 -19.13 4.22
N LEU A 160 3.76 -18.00 3.86
CA LEU A 160 3.82 -17.46 2.51
C LEU A 160 5.25 -17.04 2.14
N LEU A 161 5.90 -16.22 2.96
CA LEU A 161 7.22 -15.67 2.65
C LEU A 161 8.37 -16.68 2.84
N SER A 162 8.16 -17.75 3.63
CA SER A 162 9.12 -18.85 3.73
C SER A 162 8.89 -19.97 2.73
N ASN A 163 7.90 -19.88 1.86
CA ASN A 163 7.51 -20.92 0.91
C ASN A 163 7.08 -22.25 1.57
N THR A 164 6.53 -22.19 2.78
CA THR A 164 6.06 -23.36 3.52
C THR A 164 4.54 -23.49 3.55
N GLY A 165 3.80 -22.55 2.98
CA GLY A 165 2.34 -22.53 2.93
C GLY A 165 1.80 -21.31 2.21
N ALA A 166 0.49 -21.07 2.38
CA ALA A 166 -0.25 -19.95 1.78
C ALA A 166 -1.07 -19.22 2.84
N TYR A 167 -1.78 -18.16 2.45
CA TYR A 167 -2.76 -17.51 3.32
C TYR A 167 -3.86 -18.51 3.70
N PRO A 168 -4.35 -18.48 4.97
CA PRO A 168 -5.50 -19.29 5.36
C PRO A 168 -6.71 -18.92 4.49
N ASP A 169 -7.53 -19.92 4.23
CA ASP A 169 -8.80 -19.76 3.50
C ASP A 169 -8.70 -19.22 2.06
N ALA A 170 -7.48 -19.10 1.51
CA ALA A 170 -7.30 -18.74 0.12
C ALA A 170 -7.77 -19.87 -0.80
N SER A 171 -8.68 -19.57 -1.74
CA SER A 171 -8.98 -20.51 -2.80
C SER A 171 -7.74 -20.74 -3.67
N PRO A 172 -7.61 -21.89 -4.36
CA PRO A 172 -6.47 -22.15 -5.24
C PRO A 172 -6.20 -21.04 -6.27
N GLU A 173 -7.25 -20.35 -6.70
CA GLU A 173 -7.19 -19.23 -7.65
C GLU A 173 -6.66 -17.93 -7.02
N GLN A 174 -6.70 -17.83 -5.71
CA GLN A 174 -6.23 -16.69 -4.90
C GLN A 174 -4.81 -16.88 -4.37
N ILE A 175 -4.23 -18.07 -4.52
CA ILE A 175 -2.84 -18.31 -4.14
C ILE A 175 -1.95 -17.67 -5.21
N PRO A 176 -1.14 -16.65 -4.85
CA PRO A 176 -0.25 -16.03 -5.82
C PRO A 176 0.85 -17.01 -6.26
N GLU A 177 1.34 -16.82 -7.47
CA GLU A 177 2.56 -17.51 -7.90
C GLU A 177 3.69 -17.15 -6.94
N GLN A 178 4.37 -18.18 -6.42
CA GLN A 178 5.34 -18.09 -5.32
C GLN A 178 6.46 -17.08 -5.62
N SER A 179 6.97 -17.05 -6.86
CA SER A 179 8.01 -16.14 -7.31
C SER A 179 7.64 -14.66 -7.14
N THR A 180 6.35 -14.31 -7.21
CA THR A 180 5.90 -12.92 -7.08
C THR A 180 6.11 -12.34 -5.67
N TRP A 181 6.28 -13.19 -4.65
CA TRP A 181 6.44 -12.79 -3.24
C TRP A 181 7.82 -13.10 -2.69
N THR A 182 8.53 -14.05 -3.30
CA THR A 182 9.75 -14.62 -2.72
C THR A 182 10.98 -14.53 -3.63
N ASP A 183 10.82 -14.03 -4.86
CA ASP A 183 11.97 -13.61 -5.68
C ASP A 183 12.24 -12.11 -5.46
N PRO A 184 13.37 -11.74 -4.82
CA PRO A 184 13.68 -10.32 -4.55
C PRO A 184 13.76 -9.45 -5.81
N LYS A 185 14.03 -10.04 -6.98
CA LYS A 185 14.04 -9.32 -8.27
C LYS A 185 12.64 -8.93 -8.72
N VAL A 186 11.64 -9.68 -8.29
CA VAL A 186 10.22 -9.48 -8.65
C VAL A 186 9.50 -8.70 -7.56
N SER A 187 9.70 -9.07 -6.28
CA SER A 187 9.03 -8.47 -5.13
C SER A 187 9.75 -7.23 -4.56
N GLY A 188 11.05 -7.09 -4.82
CA GLY A 188 11.90 -6.07 -4.21
C GLY A 188 12.41 -6.43 -2.82
N GLY A 189 11.92 -7.52 -2.21
CA GLY A 189 12.24 -7.98 -0.86
C GLY A 189 11.12 -8.83 -0.27
N GLY A 190 11.16 -9.04 1.04
CA GLY A 190 10.20 -9.85 1.78
C GLY A 190 9.20 -9.03 2.58
N TYR A 191 9.24 -9.19 3.91
CA TYR A 191 8.29 -8.60 4.84
C TYR A 191 8.27 -7.06 4.76
N GLY A 192 9.44 -6.43 4.62
CA GLY A 192 9.54 -4.99 4.45
C GLY A 192 8.69 -4.48 3.29
N GLN A 193 8.85 -5.04 2.10
CA GLN A 193 8.10 -4.65 0.90
C GLN A 193 6.64 -5.11 0.96
N ALA A 194 6.39 -6.33 1.42
CA ALA A 194 5.05 -6.90 1.42
C ALA A 194 4.12 -6.27 2.47
N GLN A 195 4.65 -5.92 3.66
CA GLN A 195 3.85 -5.56 4.82
C GLN A 195 4.20 -4.20 5.43
N LEU A 196 5.49 -3.93 5.72
CA LEU A 196 5.87 -2.66 6.36
C LEU A 196 5.58 -1.43 5.51
N THR A 197 5.49 -1.59 4.20
CA THR A 197 5.00 -0.54 3.28
C THR A 197 3.62 0.00 3.70
N HIS A 198 2.72 -0.85 4.24
CA HIS A 198 1.41 -0.42 4.76
C HIS A 198 1.54 0.42 6.04
N ALA A 199 2.38 -0.03 6.98
CA ALA A 199 2.60 0.67 8.24
C ALA A 199 3.26 2.05 8.02
N LEU A 200 4.22 2.13 7.09
CA LEU A 200 4.81 3.39 6.65
C LEU A 200 3.78 4.29 5.97
N GLY A 201 2.97 3.74 5.05
CA GLY A 201 1.91 4.49 4.38
C GLY A 201 0.88 5.08 5.36
N LEU A 202 0.55 4.35 6.43
CA LEU A 202 -0.29 4.84 7.52
C LEU A 202 0.40 5.95 8.33
N ALA A 203 1.63 5.68 8.79
CA ALA A 203 2.39 6.63 9.62
C ALA A 203 2.63 7.95 8.87
N PHE A 204 3.08 7.87 7.63
CA PHE A 204 3.38 9.06 6.82
C PHE A 204 2.13 9.79 6.29
N ARG A 205 0.97 9.11 6.22
CA ARG A 205 -0.31 9.80 5.98
C ARG A 205 -0.65 10.74 7.12
N LEU A 206 -0.40 10.31 8.36
CA LEU A 206 -0.75 11.09 9.55
C LEU A 206 0.33 12.10 9.93
N TYR A 207 1.59 11.75 9.72
CA TYR A 207 2.72 12.65 9.89
C TYR A 207 3.71 12.48 8.73
N PRO A 208 3.59 13.27 7.65
CA PRO A 208 4.51 13.21 6.52
C PRO A 208 5.94 13.49 6.97
N ALA A 209 6.83 12.51 6.81
CA ALA A 209 8.23 12.63 7.19
C ALA A 209 9.13 11.96 6.12
N ARG A 210 10.18 12.66 5.69
CA ARG A 210 11.15 12.10 4.76
C ARG A 210 12.34 11.53 5.51
N VAL A 211 12.67 10.27 5.21
CA VAL A 211 13.86 9.62 5.76
C VAL A 211 15.11 10.18 5.09
N LYS A 212 16.09 10.56 5.91
CA LYS A 212 17.42 11.02 5.49
C LYS A 212 18.47 9.92 5.55
N GLU A 213 18.42 9.11 6.62
CA GLU A 213 19.37 8.03 6.89
C GLU A 213 18.63 6.84 7.52
N ALA A 214 19.10 5.62 7.22
CA ALA A 214 18.60 4.40 7.82
C ALA A 214 19.75 3.48 8.25
N MET A 215 19.54 2.77 9.38
CA MET A 215 20.35 1.61 9.79
C MET A 215 19.38 0.45 10.03
N ALA A 216 19.65 -0.70 9.41
CA ALA A 216 18.71 -1.82 9.42
C ALA A 216 19.40 -3.17 9.62
N PHE A 217 18.69 -4.06 10.32
CA PHE A 217 18.92 -5.50 10.34
C PHE A 217 17.68 -6.20 9.80
N MET A 218 17.88 -7.14 8.89
CA MET A 218 16.84 -7.98 8.32
C MET A 218 17.20 -9.44 8.49
N ALA A 219 16.22 -10.27 8.84
CA ALA A 219 16.43 -11.68 9.13
C ALA A 219 15.50 -12.55 8.30
N ALA A 220 16.06 -13.62 7.72
CA ALA A 220 15.36 -14.61 6.91
C ALA A 220 15.47 -16.02 7.55
N PRO A 221 14.83 -16.28 8.72
CA PRO A 221 14.84 -17.62 9.32
C PRO A 221 14.14 -18.63 8.41
N LEU A 222 14.25 -19.93 8.74
CA LEU A 222 13.68 -21.04 7.97
C LEU A 222 14.24 -21.21 6.55
N ASN A 223 15.45 -20.70 6.29
CA ASN A 223 16.02 -20.60 4.95
C ASN A 223 15.09 -19.87 3.96
N ALA A 224 14.29 -18.92 4.47
CA ALA A 224 13.42 -18.11 3.63
C ALA A 224 14.24 -17.35 2.58
N PRO A 225 13.75 -17.25 1.34
CA PRO A 225 14.48 -16.57 0.26
C PRO A 225 14.46 -15.04 0.40
N VAL A 226 13.61 -14.51 1.29
CA VAL A 226 13.45 -13.09 1.57
C VAL A 226 13.37 -12.84 3.08
N ASP A 227 13.48 -11.60 3.50
CA ASP A 227 13.35 -11.19 4.89
C ASP A 227 11.95 -11.53 5.46
N LEU A 228 11.95 -12.01 6.71
CA LEU A 228 10.75 -12.27 7.51
C LEU A 228 10.63 -11.33 8.71
N HIS A 229 11.75 -10.78 9.17
CA HIS A 229 11.78 -9.88 10.32
C HIS A 229 12.73 -8.72 10.05
N ASP A 230 12.27 -7.51 10.36
CA ASP A 230 12.98 -6.28 10.09
C ASP A 230 13.07 -5.41 11.34
N ALA A 231 14.25 -4.85 11.60
CA ALA A 231 14.49 -3.86 12.62
C ALA A 231 15.25 -2.68 12.01
N VAL A 232 14.65 -1.51 11.99
CA VAL A 232 15.18 -0.33 11.30
C VAL A 232 15.18 0.87 12.25
N ILE A 233 16.25 1.64 12.20
CA ILE A 233 16.38 2.95 12.83
C ILE A 233 16.46 4.00 11.73
N TYR A 234 15.66 5.06 11.84
CA TYR A 234 15.62 6.17 10.91
C TYR A 234 16.09 7.47 11.54
N ARG A 235 16.71 8.31 10.71
CA ARG A 235 16.83 9.74 10.95
C ARG A 235 16.04 10.47 9.87
N PHE A 236 15.16 11.36 10.29
CA PHE A 236 14.32 12.13 9.38
C PHE A 236 14.92 13.48 9.00
N GLU A 237 14.49 14.04 7.89
CA GLU A 237 14.73 15.45 7.59
C GLU A 237 14.06 16.31 8.66
N GLY A 238 14.74 17.39 9.06
CA GLY A 238 14.25 18.25 10.17
C GLY A 238 14.67 17.78 11.56
N GLY A 239 15.33 16.60 11.72
CA GLY A 239 16.05 16.22 12.94
C GLY A 239 15.43 15.13 13.81
N GLY A 240 14.18 14.72 13.57
CA GLY A 240 13.55 13.63 14.32
C GLY A 240 14.22 12.26 14.03
N ILE A 241 14.08 11.35 15.00
CA ILE A 241 14.53 9.96 14.87
C ILE A 241 13.34 9.01 14.91
N GLY A 242 13.51 7.78 14.44
CA GLY A 242 12.44 6.78 14.53
C GLY A 242 12.94 5.35 14.49
N THR A 243 12.03 4.47 14.85
CA THR A 243 12.22 3.02 14.75
C THR A 243 11.08 2.41 13.96
N MET A 244 11.39 1.37 13.20
CA MET A 244 10.40 0.52 12.55
C MET A 244 10.78 -0.94 12.81
N SER A 245 9.83 -1.73 13.29
CA SER A 245 10.02 -3.17 13.45
C SER A 245 8.91 -3.92 12.76
N GLY A 246 9.28 -4.99 12.08
CA GLY A 246 8.40 -5.88 11.34
C GLY A 246 8.60 -7.34 11.71
N ALA A 247 7.51 -8.09 11.86
CA ALA A 247 7.57 -9.51 12.13
C ALA A 247 6.53 -10.30 11.34
N SER A 248 7.02 -11.25 10.55
CA SER A 248 6.19 -12.25 9.88
C SER A 248 5.81 -13.31 10.90
N ALA A 249 4.58 -13.24 11.41
CA ALA A 249 4.04 -14.13 12.42
C ALA A 249 3.45 -15.40 11.80
N HIS A 250 3.24 -16.43 12.63
CA HIS A 250 2.50 -17.63 12.25
C HIS A 250 1.04 -17.32 11.93
N LEU A 251 0.46 -18.11 11.04
CA LEU A 251 -0.97 -18.16 10.82
C LEU A 251 -1.64 -18.63 12.12
N GLY A 252 -2.03 -17.68 12.93
CA GLY A 252 -2.68 -17.96 14.23
C GLY A 252 -4.17 -18.26 14.08
N ALA A 253 -4.73 -18.87 15.11
CA ALA A 253 -6.15 -19.21 15.16
C ALA A 253 -7.09 -18.01 15.36
N ASN A 254 -6.59 -16.80 15.42
CA ASN A 254 -7.35 -15.60 15.71
C ASN A 254 -7.74 -14.84 14.45
N ASN A 255 -8.96 -14.33 14.43
CA ASN A 255 -9.50 -13.54 13.32
C ASN A 255 -8.85 -12.17 13.13
N ASN A 256 -7.93 -11.78 13.97
CA ASN A 256 -7.18 -10.55 13.78
C ASN A 256 -5.77 -10.86 13.31
N HIS A 257 -5.43 -10.31 12.19
CA HIS A 257 -4.33 -10.77 11.37
C HIS A 257 -3.16 -9.78 11.31
N HIS A 258 -3.32 -8.58 11.86
CA HIS A 258 -2.32 -7.52 11.79
C HIS A 258 -2.26 -6.75 13.09
N GLU A 259 -1.12 -6.79 13.77
CA GLU A 259 -0.79 -5.83 14.81
C GLU A 259 -0.08 -4.66 14.15
N VAL A 260 -0.64 -3.47 14.24
CA VAL A 260 0.00 -2.23 13.76
C VAL A 260 -0.13 -1.17 14.82
N VAL A 261 1.01 -0.68 15.30
CA VAL A 261 1.10 0.42 16.26
C VAL A 261 1.98 1.52 15.68
N VAL A 262 1.47 2.74 15.68
CA VAL A 262 2.24 3.94 15.33
C VAL A 262 2.17 4.91 16.48
N HIS A 263 3.33 5.36 16.97
CA HIS A 263 3.45 6.40 17.98
C HIS A 263 4.36 7.51 17.46
N VAL A 264 3.84 8.72 17.43
CA VAL A 264 4.58 9.93 17.02
C VAL A 264 4.62 10.92 18.17
N VAL A 265 5.81 11.41 18.47
CA VAL A 265 6.06 12.48 19.43
C VAL A 265 6.60 13.70 18.67
N GLY A 266 5.96 14.82 18.83
CA GLY A 266 6.38 16.09 18.28
C GLY A 266 6.50 17.16 19.36
N SER A 267 7.03 18.32 19.02
CA SER A 267 7.30 19.43 19.94
C SER A 267 6.05 20.04 20.61
N GLU A 268 4.86 19.76 20.07
CA GLU A 268 3.59 20.34 20.52
C GLU A 268 2.55 19.28 20.90
N GLY A 269 2.96 18.02 20.97
CA GLY A 269 2.07 16.92 21.34
C GLY A 269 2.55 15.58 20.84
N GLN A 270 1.71 14.57 21.02
CA GLN A 270 1.97 13.21 20.56
C GLN A 270 0.68 12.53 20.13
N PHE A 271 0.80 11.49 19.31
CA PHE A 271 -0.32 10.62 19.02
C PHE A 271 0.05 9.15 18.96
N ILE A 272 -0.92 8.29 19.26
CA ILE A 272 -0.80 6.83 19.16
C ILE A 272 -1.97 6.31 18.36
N ILE A 273 -1.68 5.33 17.49
CA ILE A 273 -2.66 4.45 16.84
C ILE A 273 -2.30 3.01 17.18
N ASP A 274 -3.30 2.23 17.57
CA ASP A 274 -3.24 0.79 17.67
C ASP A 274 -4.42 0.21 16.88
N LEU A 275 -4.14 -0.30 15.68
CA LEU A 275 -5.20 -0.82 14.79
C LEU A 275 -5.86 -2.06 15.36
N ASN A 276 -5.10 -2.94 16.02
CA ASN A 276 -5.60 -4.18 16.56
C ASN A 276 -6.63 -3.93 17.69
N ARG A 277 -6.43 -2.86 18.46
CA ARG A 277 -7.35 -2.45 19.53
C ARG A 277 -8.33 -1.38 19.11
N SER A 278 -8.34 -1.00 17.81
CA SER A 278 -9.17 0.11 17.31
C SER A 278 -9.03 1.36 18.17
N PHE A 279 -7.79 1.75 18.48
CA PHE A 279 -7.48 2.83 19.40
C PHE A 279 -6.73 3.95 18.70
N VAL A 280 -7.19 5.19 18.90
CA VAL A 280 -6.50 6.41 18.49
C VAL A 280 -6.51 7.41 19.64
N TYR A 281 -5.38 8.07 19.87
CA TYR A 281 -5.22 9.05 20.93
C TYR A 281 -4.26 10.15 20.48
N ILE A 282 -4.66 11.41 20.70
CA ILE A 282 -3.77 12.58 20.52
C ILE A 282 -3.76 13.34 21.85
N HIS A 283 -2.57 13.69 22.32
CA HIS A 283 -2.36 14.56 23.46
C HIS A 283 -1.54 15.77 23.02
N TYR A 284 -2.05 16.96 23.28
CA TYR A 284 -1.41 18.22 22.93
C TYR A 284 -0.69 18.85 24.12
N ALA A 285 0.35 19.65 23.85
CA ALA A 285 1.14 20.32 24.86
C ALA A 285 0.34 21.28 25.75
N ASP A 286 -0.82 21.78 25.29
CA ASP A 286 -1.74 22.60 26.08
C ASP A 286 -2.65 21.79 27.04
N GLY A 287 -2.45 20.46 27.10
CA GLY A 287 -3.22 19.57 27.96
C GLY A 287 -4.53 19.05 27.31
N THR A 288 -4.91 19.54 26.13
CA THR A 288 -6.09 19.01 25.43
C THR A 288 -5.81 17.66 24.81
N THR A 289 -6.85 16.82 24.66
CA THR A 289 -6.77 15.49 24.12
C THR A 289 -7.84 15.24 23.06
N TYR A 290 -7.56 14.31 22.15
CA TYR A 290 -8.54 13.74 21.24
C TYR A 290 -8.49 12.22 21.36
N GLN A 291 -9.58 11.64 21.83
CA GLN A 291 -9.75 10.19 21.96
C GLN A 291 -11.20 9.86 21.63
N PRO A 292 -11.51 9.58 20.37
CA PRO A 292 -12.87 9.21 19.97
C PRO A 292 -13.24 7.82 20.48
N ASN A 293 -14.53 7.62 20.75
CA ASN A 293 -15.04 6.27 20.92
C ASN A 293 -15.28 5.66 19.54
N VAL A 294 -14.57 4.61 19.20
CA VAL A 294 -14.65 3.91 17.91
C VAL A 294 -15.15 2.48 18.09
N ALA A 295 -15.73 1.89 17.04
CA ALA A 295 -16.16 0.50 17.06
C ALA A 295 -14.96 -0.45 17.19
N ALA A 296 -15.15 -1.63 17.75
CA ALA A 296 -14.09 -2.60 18.01
C ALA A 296 -13.39 -3.09 16.74
N ASP A 297 -14.04 -3.00 15.59
CA ASP A 297 -13.54 -3.39 14.26
C ASP A 297 -13.06 -2.22 13.41
N ALA A 298 -13.05 -0.99 13.95
CA ALA A 298 -12.67 0.22 13.21
C ALA A 298 -11.22 0.19 12.70
N GLY A 299 -10.34 -0.62 13.28
CA GLY A 299 -8.96 -0.82 12.85
C GLY A 299 -8.77 -1.92 11.79
N HIS A 300 -9.82 -2.64 11.39
CA HIS A 300 -9.70 -3.69 10.37
C HIS A 300 -9.32 -3.12 9.01
N TYR A 301 -8.58 -3.92 8.23
CA TYR A 301 -8.16 -3.50 6.88
C TYR A 301 -9.35 -3.35 5.93
N ILE A 302 -9.43 -2.23 5.22
CA ILE A 302 -10.46 -2.03 4.18
C ILE A 302 -9.94 -2.45 2.81
N PHE A 303 -10.45 -3.60 2.33
CA PHE A 303 -10.08 -4.16 1.03
C PHE A 303 -10.58 -3.34 -0.15
N PHE A 304 -11.79 -2.79 -0.05
CA PHE A 304 -12.49 -2.12 -1.16
C PHE A 304 -12.28 -0.60 -1.19
N GLY A 305 -11.74 -0.02 -0.11
CA GLY A 305 -11.55 1.43 0.04
C GLY A 305 -10.76 2.07 -1.10
N PRO A 306 -9.55 1.59 -1.43
CA PRO A 306 -8.74 2.17 -2.49
C PRO A 306 -9.40 2.17 -3.86
N ALA A 307 -10.06 1.05 -4.22
CA ALA A 307 -10.72 0.90 -5.50
C ALA A 307 -11.98 1.80 -5.64
N ASN A 308 -12.76 1.94 -4.56
CA ASN A 308 -13.88 2.88 -4.52
C ASN A 308 -13.39 4.33 -4.64
N ALA A 309 -12.32 4.68 -3.92
CA ALA A 309 -11.72 6.01 -3.99
C ALA A 309 -11.21 6.36 -5.39
N LEU A 310 -10.66 5.41 -6.14
CA LEU A 310 -10.29 5.63 -7.54
C LEU A 310 -11.49 6.05 -8.40
N VAL A 311 -12.65 5.41 -8.19
CA VAL A 311 -13.90 5.78 -8.89
C VAL A 311 -14.36 7.18 -8.47
N ASP A 312 -14.36 7.47 -7.16
CA ASP A 312 -14.80 8.78 -6.65
C ASP A 312 -13.89 9.90 -7.17
N VAL A 313 -12.57 9.68 -7.24
CA VAL A 313 -11.60 10.59 -7.85
C VAL A 313 -11.92 10.84 -9.34
N ALA A 314 -12.20 9.80 -10.10
CA ALA A 314 -12.53 9.92 -11.52
C ALA A 314 -13.88 10.63 -11.74
N LEU A 315 -14.79 10.58 -10.76
CA LEU A 315 -16.04 11.35 -10.73
C LEU A 315 -15.84 12.81 -10.27
N GLY A 316 -14.61 13.21 -9.93
CA GLY A 316 -14.24 14.59 -9.58
C GLY A 316 -13.98 14.85 -8.10
N ASP A 317 -14.17 13.88 -7.21
CA ASP A 317 -13.80 14.01 -5.80
C ASP A 317 -12.34 13.66 -5.54
N LYS A 318 -11.44 14.60 -5.82
CA LYS A 318 -10.00 14.43 -5.53
C LYS A 318 -9.69 14.20 -4.05
N SER A 319 -10.59 14.61 -3.15
CA SER A 319 -10.39 14.43 -1.70
C SER A 319 -10.53 12.97 -1.25
N ALA A 320 -11.11 12.10 -2.07
CA ALA A 320 -11.17 10.67 -1.84
C ALA A 320 -9.79 9.98 -1.90
N ASN A 321 -8.76 10.64 -2.50
CA ASN A 321 -7.40 10.09 -2.54
C ASN A 321 -6.72 10.16 -1.17
N MET A 322 -6.86 9.11 -0.36
CA MET A 322 -6.25 9.00 0.97
C MET A 322 -4.81 8.46 0.94
N ALA A 323 -4.33 8.05 -0.23
CA ALA A 323 -2.99 7.50 -0.42
C ALA A 323 -2.38 7.97 -1.75
N PRO A 324 -2.07 9.29 -1.88
CA PRO A 324 -1.54 9.85 -3.12
C PRO A 324 -0.13 9.34 -3.44
N GLY A 325 0.27 9.48 -4.71
CA GLY A 325 1.52 8.97 -5.23
C GLY A 325 2.77 9.43 -4.47
N ASP A 326 2.82 10.69 -4.01
CA ASP A 326 3.93 11.20 -3.21
C ASP A 326 4.05 10.52 -1.84
N LEU A 327 2.93 10.16 -1.21
CA LEU A 327 2.92 9.29 -0.02
C LEU A 327 3.53 7.92 -0.33
N GLY A 328 3.19 7.33 -1.47
CA GLY A 328 3.80 6.08 -1.94
C GLY A 328 5.31 6.23 -2.12
N ALA A 329 5.76 7.30 -2.77
CA ALA A 329 7.17 7.53 -3.04
C ALA A 329 8.01 7.70 -1.76
N ILE A 330 7.52 8.42 -0.74
CA ILE A 330 8.25 8.53 0.54
C ILE A 330 8.29 7.20 1.31
N THR A 331 7.32 6.30 1.15
CA THR A 331 7.42 4.94 1.73
C THR A 331 8.47 4.11 1.02
N VAL A 332 8.57 4.22 -0.31
CA VAL A 332 9.62 3.54 -1.08
C VAL A 332 11.00 4.09 -0.71
N ASP A 333 11.17 5.42 -0.57
CA ASP A 333 12.41 6.04 -0.08
C ASP A 333 12.89 5.38 1.23
N ALA A 334 11.98 5.23 2.19
CA ALA A 334 12.29 4.67 3.52
C ALA A 334 12.70 3.19 3.44
N LEU A 335 11.98 2.38 2.67
CA LEU A 335 12.28 0.95 2.50
C LEU A 335 13.56 0.73 1.71
N GLU A 336 13.78 1.46 0.63
CA GLU A 336 15.01 1.33 -0.17
C GLU A 336 16.26 1.61 0.68
N LEU A 337 16.22 2.65 1.54
CA LEU A 337 17.31 2.93 2.47
C LEU A 337 17.50 1.82 3.50
N ALA A 338 16.41 1.23 4.01
CA ALA A 338 16.48 0.10 4.94
C ALA A 338 17.13 -1.12 4.28
N TYR A 339 16.71 -1.49 3.07
CA TYR A 339 17.32 -2.62 2.34
C TYR A 339 18.79 -2.35 1.97
N LYS A 340 19.14 -1.15 1.52
CA LYS A 340 20.52 -0.74 1.25
C LYS A 340 21.41 -0.85 2.52
N SER A 341 20.86 -0.42 3.66
CA SER A 341 21.58 -0.52 4.94
C SER A 341 21.76 -1.96 5.37
N ALA A 342 20.72 -2.79 5.32
CA ALA A 342 20.81 -4.20 5.68
C ALA A 342 21.81 -4.96 4.79
N ALA A 343 21.83 -4.68 3.49
CA ALA A 343 22.75 -5.31 2.55
C ALA A 343 24.22 -4.88 2.76
N SER A 344 24.47 -3.63 3.13
CA SER A 344 25.84 -3.11 3.32
C SER A 344 26.36 -3.25 4.75
N GLY A 345 25.52 -3.48 5.74
CA GLY A 345 25.86 -3.43 7.17
C GLY A 345 26.25 -2.03 7.66
N ALA A 346 25.91 -0.98 6.92
CA ALA A 346 26.26 0.40 7.20
C ALA A 346 25.04 1.34 7.11
N ILE A 347 25.18 2.56 7.63
CA ILE A 347 24.15 3.59 7.47
C ILE A 347 23.99 3.93 5.99
N ALA A 348 22.78 3.72 5.47
CA ALA A 348 22.41 4.19 4.14
C ALA A 348 21.89 5.63 4.22
N LYS A 349 22.21 6.44 3.21
CA LYS A 349 21.79 7.84 3.09
C LYS A 349 21.09 8.07 1.76
N ARG A 350 20.12 8.99 1.79
CA ARG A 350 19.46 9.45 0.58
C ARG A 350 20.36 10.37 -0.22
#